data_ecd10bb5134abcc7012dc68d14403c0a
#
_entry.id   ecd10bb5134abcc7012dc68d14403c0a
#
_cell.length_a   1.000
_cell.length_b   1.000
_cell.length_c   1.000
_cell.angle_alpha   90.00
_cell.angle_beta   90.00
_cell.angle_gamma   90.00
#
_symmetry.space_group_name_H-M   'P 1'
#
loop_
_entity.id
_entity.type
_entity.pdbx_description
1 polymer ?
#
loop_
_entity_poly.entity_id
_entity_poly.type
_entity_poly.pdbx_seq_one_letter_code
_entity_poly.pdbx_strand_id
1 'polypeptide(L)'
;SIQKVFCPEAPRIMLILNPAAGRGRAFHRLSEISRAFESAGCKVTTFITQKRGDASRFVMEHGADFHRIVCLGGDGTLNEVASGIARSGLSVPVGYIPGGSANDFARSHRLSRDISVAVHEILYSSGKQMDIGKLNTRYFVYVAAFGAFTRTSYTTPQALKNTLGYAAYLLSGIRDISTIKAEHIRITADSEVHEGNYLFGAICNTLSIGRMISLPTKFVAMDDGVFEVLLIRMPDTILE
;
A
#
# COMPACT_ATOMS: atom_id res chain seq x y z
N SER A 1 -44.00 29.18 9.56
CA SER A 1 -43.03 28.15 10.06
C SER A 1 -41.82 28.17 9.17
N ILE A 2 -40.71 28.71 9.65
CA ILE A 2 -39.42 28.66 8.98
C ILE A 2 -38.88 27.24 9.23
N GLN A 3 -38.91 26.37 8.22
CA GLN A 3 -38.18 25.13 8.25
C GLN A 3 -36.67 25.47 8.21
N LYS A 4 -35.95 25.19 9.29
CA LYS A 4 -34.48 25.17 9.27
C LYS A 4 -34.05 24.13 8.25
N VAL A 5 -33.59 24.57 7.09
CA VAL A 5 -32.89 23.72 6.12
C VAL A 5 -31.58 23.38 6.78
N PHE A 6 -31.44 22.11 7.20
CA PHE A 6 -30.19 21.56 7.72
C PHE A 6 -29.25 21.42 6.52
N CYS A 7 -28.36 22.37 6.30
CA CYS A 7 -27.24 22.17 5.39
C CYS A 7 -26.25 21.23 6.11
N PRO A 8 -26.05 20.02 5.64
CA PRO A 8 -25.02 19.17 6.22
C PRO A 8 -23.66 19.87 6.09
N GLU A 9 -22.87 19.82 7.16
CA GLU A 9 -21.54 20.39 7.16
C GLU A 9 -20.71 19.78 6.02
N ALA A 10 -19.98 20.61 5.26
CA ALA A 10 -19.17 20.16 4.14
C ALA A 10 -18.19 19.04 4.56
N PRO A 11 -18.13 17.92 3.85
CA PRO A 11 -17.24 16.82 4.20
C PRO A 11 -15.79 17.28 4.31
N ARG A 12 -15.13 16.94 5.42
CA ARG A 12 -13.71 17.26 5.66
C ARG A 12 -12.84 16.12 5.15
N ILE A 13 -11.93 16.46 4.24
CA ILE A 13 -10.96 15.52 3.65
C ILE A 13 -9.57 15.82 4.18
N MET A 14 -8.93 14.80 4.75
CA MET A 14 -7.51 14.81 5.08
C MET A 14 -6.72 14.28 3.88
N LEU A 15 -6.03 15.15 3.14
CA LEU A 15 -5.22 14.77 1.99
C LEU A 15 -3.76 14.62 2.41
N ILE A 16 -3.28 13.39 2.50
CA ILE A 16 -1.89 13.08 2.86
C ILE A 16 -1.09 12.88 1.59
N LEU A 17 -0.09 13.72 1.36
CA LEU A 17 0.77 13.73 0.20
C LEU A 17 2.20 13.31 0.56
N ASN A 18 2.74 12.34 -0.18
CA ASN A 18 4.18 12.09 -0.22
C ASN A 18 4.80 12.78 -1.45
N PRO A 19 5.53 13.90 -1.27
CA PRO A 19 6.05 14.68 -2.39
C PRO A 19 7.12 13.94 -3.19
N ALA A 20 7.83 12.98 -2.59
CA ALA A 20 8.84 12.16 -3.28
C ALA A 20 8.23 11.02 -4.13
N ALA A 21 6.93 10.75 -4.01
CA ALA A 21 6.28 9.67 -4.74
C ALA A 21 6.31 9.92 -6.26
N GLY A 22 6.65 8.85 -7.01
CA GLY A 22 6.63 8.88 -8.47
C GLY A 22 7.54 9.92 -9.11
N ARG A 23 8.69 10.23 -8.51
CA ARG A 23 9.64 11.28 -8.94
C ARG A 23 9.06 12.69 -8.81
N GLY A 24 8.30 12.96 -7.77
CA GLY A 24 7.66 14.26 -7.55
C GLY A 24 6.36 14.48 -8.33
N ARG A 25 5.96 13.56 -9.21
CA ARG A 25 4.70 13.70 -9.99
C ARG A 25 3.46 13.81 -9.11
N ALA A 26 3.47 13.17 -7.95
CA ALA A 26 2.37 13.29 -7.00
C ALA A 26 2.17 14.74 -6.54
N PHE A 27 3.27 15.47 -6.29
CA PHE A 27 3.22 16.87 -5.88
C PHE A 27 2.60 17.78 -6.95
N HIS A 28 2.94 17.57 -8.22
CA HIS A 28 2.39 18.36 -9.33
C HIS A 28 0.88 18.18 -9.53
N ARG A 29 0.32 17.06 -9.05
CA ARG A 29 -1.12 16.77 -9.13
C ARG A 29 -1.92 17.31 -7.94
N LEU A 30 -1.25 17.82 -6.91
CA LEU A 30 -1.90 18.25 -5.67
C LEU A 30 -3.00 19.26 -5.90
N SER A 31 -2.70 20.35 -6.66
CA SER A 31 -3.67 21.42 -6.90
C SER A 31 -4.90 20.95 -7.69
N GLU A 32 -4.71 20.02 -8.63
CA GLU A 32 -5.80 19.44 -9.41
C GLU A 32 -6.71 18.58 -8.53
N ILE A 33 -6.10 17.73 -7.69
CA ILE A 33 -6.82 16.85 -6.76
C ILE A 33 -7.58 17.67 -5.72
N SER A 34 -6.95 18.68 -5.10
CA SER A 34 -7.60 19.53 -4.12
C SER A 34 -8.80 20.24 -4.73
N ARG A 35 -8.63 20.86 -5.90
CA ARG A 35 -9.72 21.51 -6.62
C ARG A 35 -10.87 20.57 -6.98
N ALA A 36 -10.57 19.32 -7.33
CA ALA A 36 -11.60 18.35 -7.65
C ALA A 36 -12.47 18.01 -6.42
N PHE A 37 -11.87 17.83 -5.24
CA PHE A 37 -12.61 17.65 -3.99
C PHE A 37 -13.38 18.92 -3.57
N GLU A 38 -12.76 20.09 -3.68
CA GLU A 38 -13.39 21.37 -3.34
C GLU A 38 -14.59 21.66 -4.25
N SER A 39 -14.47 21.38 -5.55
CA SER A 39 -15.57 21.51 -6.52
C SER A 39 -16.72 20.55 -6.22
N ALA A 40 -16.45 19.44 -5.55
CA ALA A 40 -17.47 18.50 -5.05
C ALA A 40 -18.04 18.92 -3.67
N GLY A 41 -17.71 20.12 -3.18
CA GLY A 41 -18.23 20.67 -1.92
C GLY A 41 -17.50 20.22 -0.67
N CYS A 42 -16.30 19.64 -0.79
CA CYS A 42 -15.49 19.19 0.36
C CYS A 42 -14.55 20.30 0.87
N LYS A 43 -14.24 20.26 2.17
CA LYS A 43 -13.13 21.02 2.75
C LYS A 43 -11.88 20.14 2.77
N VAL A 44 -10.81 20.56 2.09
CA VAL A 44 -9.56 19.80 2.00
C VAL A 44 -8.50 20.41 2.89
N THR A 45 -7.88 19.56 3.74
CA THR A 45 -6.66 19.92 4.50
C THR A 45 -5.55 19.01 4.05
N THR A 46 -4.45 19.61 3.56
CA THR A 46 -3.31 18.87 3.03
C THR A 46 -2.22 18.70 4.08
N PHE A 47 -1.73 17.46 4.22
CA PHE A 47 -0.61 17.06 5.06
C PHE A 47 0.52 16.52 4.18
N ILE A 48 1.65 17.21 4.18
CA ILE A 48 2.81 16.84 3.34
C ILE A 48 3.83 16.09 4.19
N THR A 49 4.14 14.85 3.82
CA THR A 49 5.14 14.05 4.53
C THR A 49 6.55 14.55 4.20
N GLN A 50 7.42 14.57 5.20
CA GLN A 50 8.83 14.93 5.07
C GLN A 50 9.74 13.72 5.29
N LYS A 51 9.31 12.77 6.10
CA LYS A 51 10.06 11.55 6.45
C LYS A 51 9.13 10.36 6.64
N ARG A 52 9.76 9.19 6.70
CA ARG A 52 9.05 7.94 7.00
C ARG A 52 8.34 8.01 8.35
N GLY A 53 7.10 7.55 8.39
CA GLY A 53 6.24 7.53 9.57
C GLY A 53 5.35 8.77 9.71
N ASP A 54 5.60 9.84 8.94
CA ASP A 54 4.79 11.07 9.04
C ASP A 54 3.32 10.82 8.69
N ALA A 55 3.03 10.01 7.65
CA ALA A 55 1.65 9.73 7.27
C ALA A 55 0.89 9.00 8.40
N SER A 56 1.53 8.03 9.06
CA SER A 56 0.94 7.34 10.20
C SER A 56 0.73 8.30 11.39
N ARG A 57 1.69 9.16 11.66
CA ARG A 57 1.60 10.16 12.74
C ARG A 57 0.46 11.14 12.48
N PHE A 58 0.35 11.70 11.28
CA PHE A 58 -0.72 12.62 10.93
C PHE A 58 -2.11 11.99 11.12
N VAL A 59 -2.26 10.72 10.72
CA VAL A 59 -3.52 10.00 10.94
C VAL A 59 -3.84 9.84 12.43
N MET A 60 -2.86 9.46 13.24
CA MET A 60 -3.06 9.29 14.68
C MET A 60 -3.38 10.60 15.40
N GLU A 61 -2.75 11.70 14.98
CA GLU A 61 -2.92 13.01 15.62
C GLU A 61 -4.21 13.73 15.18
N HIS A 62 -4.62 13.57 13.93
CA HIS A 62 -5.67 14.39 13.33
C HIS A 62 -6.79 13.61 12.64
N GLY A 63 -6.61 12.31 12.40
CA GLY A 63 -7.54 11.54 11.55
C GLY A 63 -8.99 11.56 12.02
N ALA A 64 -9.23 11.66 13.33
CA ALA A 64 -10.57 11.73 13.92
C ALA A 64 -11.36 12.99 13.51
N ASP A 65 -10.68 14.06 13.10
CA ASP A 65 -11.31 15.32 12.72
C ASP A 65 -11.85 15.31 11.28
N PHE A 66 -11.62 14.22 10.53
CA PHE A 66 -11.95 14.12 9.11
C PHE A 66 -12.96 13.02 8.82
N HIS A 67 -13.79 13.25 7.81
CA HIS A 67 -14.77 12.27 7.34
C HIS A 67 -14.15 11.22 6.40
N ARG A 68 -13.04 11.58 5.74
CA ARG A 68 -12.24 10.69 4.88
C ARG A 68 -10.77 11.07 4.93
N ILE A 69 -9.91 10.08 4.80
CA ILE A 69 -8.47 10.26 4.62
C ILE A 69 -8.14 9.86 3.18
N VAL A 70 -7.44 10.72 2.45
CA VAL A 70 -7.02 10.46 1.07
C VAL A 70 -5.49 10.39 1.04
N CYS A 71 -4.97 9.26 0.61
CA CYS A 71 -3.54 9.03 0.43
C CYS A 71 -3.15 9.30 -1.02
N LEU A 72 -2.34 10.33 -1.27
CA LEU A 72 -1.68 10.61 -2.54
C LEU A 72 -0.21 10.21 -2.45
N GLY A 73 0.13 9.01 -2.89
CA GLY A 73 1.47 8.46 -2.73
C GLY A 73 1.65 7.08 -3.34
N GLY A 74 2.67 6.37 -2.94
CA GLY A 74 2.89 4.96 -3.30
C GLY A 74 2.39 4.01 -2.21
N ASP A 75 2.61 2.69 -2.45
CA ASP A 75 2.18 1.62 -1.53
C ASP A 75 2.73 1.80 -0.11
N GLY A 76 3.95 2.34 0.04
CA GLY A 76 4.53 2.64 1.35
C GLY A 76 3.78 3.74 2.10
N THR A 77 3.33 4.79 1.42
CA THR A 77 2.55 5.87 2.03
C THR A 77 1.17 5.35 2.44
N LEU A 78 0.53 4.55 1.58
CA LEU A 78 -0.74 3.90 1.91
C LEU A 78 -0.60 3.01 3.14
N ASN A 79 0.48 2.23 3.22
CA ASN A 79 0.76 1.37 4.37
C ASN A 79 0.94 2.16 5.68
N GLU A 80 1.56 3.34 5.62
CA GLU A 80 1.68 4.24 6.77
C GLU A 80 0.31 4.79 7.20
N VAL A 81 -0.53 5.22 6.25
CA VAL A 81 -1.90 5.68 6.53
C VAL A 81 -2.71 4.58 7.21
N ALA A 82 -2.73 3.37 6.64
CA ALA A 82 -3.44 2.23 7.21
C ALA A 82 -2.89 1.83 8.59
N SER A 83 -1.57 1.91 8.77
CA SER A 83 -0.94 1.69 10.08
C SER A 83 -1.38 2.71 11.12
N GLY A 84 -1.55 3.97 10.72
CA GLY A 84 -2.07 5.02 11.59
C GLY A 84 -3.51 4.74 12.03
N ILE A 85 -4.37 4.34 11.10
CA ILE A 85 -5.76 3.94 11.36
C ILE A 85 -5.81 2.75 12.33
N ALA A 86 -5.06 1.69 12.03
CA ALA A 86 -5.06 0.49 12.88
C ALA A 86 -4.55 0.75 14.31
N ARG A 87 -3.57 1.66 14.47
CA ARG A 87 -3.01 2.03 15.79
C ARG A 87 -3.95 2.90 16.60
N SER A 88 -4.65 3.81 15.95
CA SER A 88 -5.58 4.73 16.62
C SER A 88 -6.98 4.17 16.80
N GLY A 89 -7.29 2.99 16.21
CA GLY A 89 -8.63 2.41 16.26
C GLY A 89 -9.68 3.22 15.53
N LEU A 90 -9.27 4.09 14.61
CA LEU A 90 -10.19 4.91 13.83
C LEU A 90 -10.97 4.08 12.82
N SER A 91 -12.22 4.47 12.61
CA SER A 91 -13.10 3.90 11.57
C SER A 91 -13.41 4.97 10.51
N VAL A 92 -12.34 5.48 9.87
CA VAL A 92 -12.44 6.51 8.82
C VAL A 92 -12.11 5.89 7.47
N PRO A 93 -12.96 6.05 6.44
CA PRO A 93 -12.68 5.54 5.11
C PRO A 93 -11.42 6.14 4.51
N VAL A 94 -10.64 5.30 3.80
CA VAL A 94 -9.41 5.70 3.12
C VAL A 94 -9.60 5.66 1.62
N GLY A 95 -9.34 6.80 0.96
CA GLY A 95 -9.18 6.88 -0.48
C GLY A 95 -7.70 6.76 -0.86
N TYR A 96 -7.40 6.10 -1.98
CA TYR A 96 -6.04 5.99 -2.47
C TYR A 96 -5.92 6.49 -3.90
N ILE A 97 -5.10 7.50 -4.11
CA ILE A 97 -4.72 8.02 -5.43
C ILE A 97 -3.26 7.62 -5.69
N PRO A 98 -3.01 6.72 -6.65
CA PRO A 98 -1.69 6.17 -6.86
C PRO A 98 -0.73 7.21 -7.45
N GLY A 99 0.27 7.62 -6.68
CA GLY A 99 1.32 8.56 -7.07
C GLY A 99 2.72 7.93 -7.11
N GLY A 100 2.88 6.69 -6.69
CA GLY A 100 4.17 5.99 -6.61
C GLY A 100 4.63 5.37 -7.93
N SER A 101 5.78 4.68 -7.88
CA SER A 101 6.36 4.02 -9.06
C SER A 101 5.75 2.64 -9.33
N ALA A 102 5.51 1.83 -8.29
CA ALA A 102 4.93 0.49 -8.42
C ALA A 102 3.40 0.53 -8.39
N ASN A 103 2.84 1.05 -7.32
CA ASN A 103 1.40 1.12 -7.06
C ASN A 103 0.72 -0.25 -7.24
N ASP A 104 1.31 -1.27 -6.62
CA ASP A 104 0.83 -2.65 -6.75
C ASP A 104 -0.55 -2.83 -6.14
N PHE A 105 -0.80 -2.16 -5.01
CA PHE A 105 -2.11 -2.09 -4.40
C PHE A 105 -3.17 -1.54 -5.39
N ALA A 106 -2.90 -0.37 -5.97
CA ALA A 106 -3.84 0.24 -6.92
C ALA A 106 -4.14 -0.67 -8.11
N ARG A 107 -3.15 -1.42 -8.57
CA ARG A 107 -3.31 -2.37 -9.66
C ARG A 107 -4.16 -3.57 -9.26
N SER A 108 -3.88 -4.16 -8.11
CA SER A 108 -4.64 -5.30 -7.58
C SER A 108 -6.12 -4.94 -7.40
N HIS A 109 -6.39 -3.69 -7.02
CA HIS A 109 -7.75 -3.17 -6.82
C HIS A 109 -8.34 -2.48 -8.06
N ARG A 110 -7.62 -2.42 -9.19
CA ARG A 110 -8.03 -1.74 -10.45
C ARG A 110 -8.42 -0.28 -10.24
N LEU A 111 -7.74 0.41 -9.32
CA LEU A 111 -8.02 1.81 -9.03
C LEU A 111 -7.64 2.70 -10.22
N SER A 112 -8.47 3.69 -10.51
CA SER A 112 -8.24 4.64 -11.58
C SER A 112 -7.04 5.54 -11.31
N ARG A 113 -6.33 5.90 -12.39
CA ARG A 113 -5.29 6.95 -12.38
C ARG A 113 -5.82 8.30 -12.83
N ASP A 114 -7.01 8.32 -13.39
CA ASP A 114 -7.72 9.56 -13.72
C ASP A 114 -8.22 10.19 -12.42
N ILE A 115 -7.93 11.50 -12.25
CA ILE A 115 -8.24 12.20 -10.99
C ILE A 115 -9.75 12.33 -10.81
N SER A 116 -10.48 12.66 -11.87
CA SER A 116 -11.92 12.87 -11.77
C SER A 116 -12.64 11.59 -11.40
N VAL A 117 -12.23 10.47 -12.00
CA VAL A 117 -12.76 9.15 -11.67
C VAL A 117 -12.38 8.76 -10.24
N ALA A 118 -11.11 8.92 -9.85
CA ALA A 118 -10.65 8.57 -8.50
C ALA A 118 -11.36 9.39 -7.42
N VAL A 119 -11.53 10.70 -7.62
CA VAL A 119 -12.25 11.56 -6.68
C VAL A 119 -13.72 11.16 -6.59
N HIS A 120 -14.36 10.87 -7.72
CA HIS A 120 -15.75 10.40 -7.74
C HIS A 120 -15.89 9.06 -6.97
N GLU A 121 -15.02 8.10 -7.24
CA GLU A 121 -15.03 6.81 -6.53
C GLU A 121 -14.81 6.99 -5.02
N ILE A 122 -13.85 7.83 -4.63
CA ILE A 122 -13.56 8.11 -3.21
C ILE A 122 -14.77 8.73 -2.50
N LEU A 123 -15.50 9.62 -3.15
CA LEU A 123 -16.63 10.33 -2.54
C LEU A 123 -17.92 9.50 -2.49
N TYR A 124 -18.21 8.75 -3.55
CA TYR A 124 -19.55 8.19 -3.78
C TYR A 124 -19.61 6.66 -3.75
N SER A 125 -18.47 5.95 -3.76
CA SER A 125 -18.52 4.49 -3.58
C SER A 125 -18.77 4.10 -2.13
N SER A 126 -19.37 2.93 -1.93
CA SER A 126 -19.59 2.34 -0.60
C SER A 126 -18.29 1.94 0.11
N GLY A 127 -17.17 1.96 -0.62
CA GLY A 127 -15.90 1.42 -0.13
C GLY A 127 -15.89 -0.11 -0.07
N LYS A 128 -14.72 -0.65 0.26
CA LYS A 128 -14.52 -2.09 0.51
C LYS A 128 -13.83 -2.28 1.83
N GLN A 129 -14.23 -3.28 2.57
CA GLN A 129 -13.48 -3.72 3.74
C GLN A 129 -12.18 -4.36 3.26
N MET A 130 -11.15 -4.29 4.11
CA MET A 130 -9.87 -4.91 3.83
C MET A 130 -9.22 -5.39 5.10
N ASP A 131 -8.60 -6.54 5.04
CA ASP A 131 -7.82 -7.07 6.12
C ASP A 131 -6.48 -6.34 6.24
N ILE A 132 -6.06 -6.12 7.46
CA ILE A 132 -4.76 -5.51 7.79
C ILE A 132 -3.95 -6.52 8.60
N GLY A 133 -2.82 -6.94 8.03
CA GLY A 133 -1.90 -7.83 8.72
C GLY A 133 -1.06 -7.09 9.76
N LYS A 134 -0.70 -7.82 10.83
CA LYS A 134 0.22 -7.34 11.85
C LYS A 134 1.39 -8.30 12.00
N LEU A 135 2.59 -7.82 11.69
CA LEU A 135 3.83 -8.54 11.90
C LEU A 135 4.58 -7.90 13.09
N ASN A 136 4.56 -8.56 14.24
CA ASN A 136 5.05 -8.00 15.51
C ASN A 136 4.36 -6.67 15.83
N THR A 137 5.11 -5.55 15.74
CA THR A 137 4.61 -4.19 16.03
C THR A 137 4.24 -3.39 14.78
N ARG A 138 4.37 -3.98 13.59
CA ARG A 138 4.15 -3.30 12.30
C ARG A 138 2.90 -3.83 11.62
N TYR A 139 2.15 -2.94 11.02
CA TYR A 139 1.01 -3.28 10.20
C TYR A 139 1.39 -3.30 8.72
N PHE A 140 0.70 -4.12 7.93
CA PHE A 140 0.82 -4.14 6.49
C PHE A 140 -0.54 -4.40 5.83
N VAL A 141 -0.78 -3.73 4.71
CA VAL A 141 -2.03 -3.85 3.91
C VAL A 141 -1.83 -4.62 2.62
N TYR A 142 -0.60 -4.95 2.29
CA TYR A 142 -0.24 -5.49 1.00
C TYR A 142 0.59 -6.77 1.14
N VAL A 143 1.81 -6.67 1.64
CA VAL A 143 2.73 -7.78 1.79
C VAL A 143 3.73 -7.56 2.92
N ALA A 144 4.00 -8.62 3.66
CA ALA A 144 5.17 -8.76 4.51
C ALA A 144 6.03 -9.90 3.93
N ALA A 145 7.30 -9.63 3.59
CA ALA A 145 8.17 -10.58 2.93
C ALA A 145 9.55 -10.65 3.58
N PHE A 146 10.20 -11.80 3.45
CA PHE A 146 11.56 -12.06 3.90
C PHE A 146 12.38 -12.80 2.81
N GLY A 147 13.71 -12.87 3.01
CA GLY A 147 14.60 -13.59 2.12
C GLY A 147 15.04 -12.82 0.89
N ALA A 148 15.28 -13.54 -0.20
CA ALA A 148 15.75 -12.99 -1.46
C ALA A 148 14.85 -11.85 -1.99
N PHE A 149 15.43 -10.94 -2.76
CA PHE A 149 14.73 -9.80 -3.38
C PHE A 149 14.20 -8.74 -2.39
N THR A 150 14.07 -9.04 -1.09
CA THR A 150 13.61 -8.05 -0.10
C THR A 150 14.66 -6.98 0.16
N ARG A 151 15.94 -7.36 0.27
CA ARG A 151 17.07 -6.41 0.44
C ARG A 151 17.21 -5.47 -0.75
N THR A 152 17.10 -5.99 -1.97
CA THR A 152 17.20 -5.21 -3.21
C THR A 152 16.13 -4.13 -3.26
N SER A 153 14.93 -4.39 -2.72
CA SER A 153 13.86 -3.39 -2.61
C SER A 153 14.22 -2.22 -1.70
N TYR A 154 15.01 -2.44 -0.65
CA TYR A 154 15.38 -1.42 0.33
C TYR A 154 16.72 -0.74 0.03
N THR A 155 17.69 -1.45 -0.56
CA THR A 155 19.05 -0.96 -0.76
C THR A 155 19.29 -0.35 -2.13
N THR A 156 18.47 -0.66 -3.14
CA THR A 156 18.61 -0.07 -4.46
C THR A 156 18.19 1.41 -4.43
N PRO A 157 19.08 2.36 -4.75
CA PRO A 157 18.74 3.77 -4.82
C PRO A 157 17.51 4.00 -5.71
N GLN A 158 16.61 4.86 -5.27
CA GLN A 158 15.40 5.21 -6.02
C GLN A 158 15.73 5.70 -7.44
N ALA A 159 16.88 6.35 -7.61
CA ALA A 159 17.39 6.78 -8.90
C ALA A 159 17.62 5.61 -9.87
N LEU A 160 18.18 4.50 -9.39
CA LEU A 160 18.47 3.32 -10.23
C LEU A 160 17.18 2.60 -10.68
N LYS A 161 16.22 2.45 -9.77
CA LYS A 161 14.86 1.93 -10.08
C LYS A 161 14.17 2.79 -11.14
N ASN A 162 14.48 4.06 -11.12
CA ASN A 162 13.90 5.07 -11.99
C ASN A 162 14.54 5.14 -13.38
N THR A 163 15.82 4.85 -13.50
CA THR A 163 16.57 5.04 -14.76
C THR A 163 16.53 3.79 -15.65
N LEU A 164 16.64 2.62 -15.06
CA LEU A 164 16.80 1.35 -15.79
C LEU A 164 15.50 0.53 -15.89
N GLY A 165 14.44 0.97 -15.23
CA GLY A 165 13.16 0.26 -15.23
C GLY A 165 13.18 -1.04 -14.43
N TYR A 166 12.01 -1.67 -14.37
CA TYR A 166 11.78 -2.85 -13.55
C TYR A 166 12.55 -4.10 -14.03
N ALA A 167 12.77 -4.24 -15.34
CA ALA A 167 13.53 -5.35 -15.93
C ALA A 167 14.99 -5.37 -15.47
N ALA A 168 15.63 -4.20 -15.38
CA ALA A 168 17.01 -4.12 -14.91
C ALA A 168 17.13 -4.33 -13.40
N TYR A 169 16.07 -4.01 -12.65
CA TYR A 169 15.96 -4.37 -11.24
C TYR A 169 15.93 -5.88 -11.04
N LEU A 170 15.18 -6.60 -11.90
CA LEU A 170 15.18 -8.07 -11.92
C LEU A 170 16.54 -8.65 -12.31
N LEU A 171 17.18 -8.10 -13.37
CA LEU A 171 18.49 -8.54 -13.83
C LEU A 171 19.59 -8.31 -12.78
N SER A 172 19.52 -7.22 -12.00
CA SER A 172 20.45 -7.00 -10.90
C SER A 172 20.26 -8.01 -9.76
N GLY A 173 19.01 -8.43 -9.50
CA GLY A 173 18.70 -9.51 -8.55
C GLY A 173 19.19 -10.88 -9.04
N ILE A 174 19.12 -11.14 -10.34
CA ILE A 174 19.60 -12.40 -10.95
C ILE A 174 21.13 -12.50 -10.93
N ARG A 175 21.86 -11.39 -11.03
CA ARG A 175 23.33 -11.37 -10.92
C ARG A 175 23.83 -11.86 -9.55
N ASP A 176 23.01 -11.73 -8.52
CA ASP A 176 23.34 -12.09 -7.14
C ASP A 176 22.77 -13.43 -6.67
N ILE A 177 22.22 -14.26 -7.58
CA ILE A 177 21.64 -15.58 -7.21
C ILE A 177 22.67 -16.44 -6.45
N SER A 178 23.94 -16.39 -6.82
CA SER A 178 25.01 -17.08 -6.13
C SER A 178 25.28 -16.58 -4.70
N THR A 179 24.78 -15.40 -4.35
CA THR A 179 24.91 -14.79 -3.02
C THR A 179 23.65 -14.92 -2.17
N ILE A 180 22.57 -15.44 -2.75
CA ILE A 180 21.31 -15.65 -2.01
C ILE A 180 21.50 -16.79 -1.05
N LYS A 181 21.43 -16.48 0.24
CA LYS A 181 21.42 -17.49 1.31
C LYS A 181 19.98 -17.87 1.61
N ALA A 182 19.73 -19.17 1.67
CA ALA A 182 18.47 -19.65 2.22
C ALA A 182 18.42 -19.37 3.72
N GLU A 183 17.27 -18.99 4.19
CA GLU A 183 16.98 -18.86 5.62
C GLU A 183 16.31 -20.13 6.11
N HIS A 184 16.84 -20.74 7.18
CA HIS A 184 16.18 -21.86 7.84
C HIS A 184 15.05 -21.32 8.71
N ILE A 185 13.81 -21.63 8.34
CA ILE A 185 12.64 -21.03 8.96
C ILE A 185 11.61 -22.11 9.29
N ARG A 186 11.02 -21.97 10.47
CA ARG A 186 9.84 -22.71 10.89
C ARG A 186 8.65 -21.76 10.91
N ILE A 187 7.63 -22.08 10.13
CA ILE A 187 6.38 -21.34 10.04
C ILE A 187 5.28 -22.22 10.58
N THR A 188 4.53 -21.73 11.55
CA THR A 188 3.30 -22.35 12.02
C THR A 188 2.14 -21.48 11.56
N ALA A 189 1.28 -22.03 10.73
CA ALA A 189 0.06 -21.39 10.24
C ALA A 189 -1.12 -22.27 10.67
N ASP A 190 -1.96 -21.74 11.55
CA ASP A 190 -3.04 -22.49 12.19
C ASP A 190 -2.53 -23.79 12.81
N SER A 191 -2.88 -24.95 12.26
CA SER A 191 -2.43 -26.27 12.72
C SER A 191 -1.28 -26.86 11.90
N GLU A 192 -0.86 -26.22 10.82
CA GLU A 192 0.18 -26.69 9.93
C GLU A 192 1.55 -26.12 10.31
N VAL A 193 2.58 -26.95 10.20
CA VAL A 193 3.98 -26.57 10.45
C VAL A 193 4.79 -26.82 9.19
N HIS A 194 5.41 -25.78 8.66
CA HIS A 194 6.31 -25.83 7.54
C HIS A 194 7.71 -25.45 8.02
N GLU A 195 8.66 -26.38 7.93
CA GLU A 195 10.06 -26.18 8.34
C GLU A 195 10.99 -26.53 7.18
N GLY A 196 12.01 -25.69 6.96
CA GLY A 196 12.97 -25.90 5.89
C GLY A 196 13.80 -24.67 5.55
N ASN A 197 14.58 -24.82 4.48
CA ASN A 197 15.40 -23.75 3.93
C ASN A 197 14.63 -23.03 2.82
N TYR A 198 14.34 -21.76 3.03
CA TYR A 198 13.57 -20.96 2.09
C TYR A 198 14.40 -19.82 1.52
N LEU A 199 14.34 -19.64 0.22
CA LEU A 199 14.91 -18.49 -0.48
C LEU A 199 14.09 -17.23 -0.29
N PHE A 200 12.77 -17.38 -0.27
CA PHE A 200 11.83 -16.29 -0.20
C PHE A 200 10.56 -16.74 0.51
N GLY A 201 9.99 -15.85 1.28
CA GLY A 201 8.65 -16.01 1.84
C GLY A 201 7.90 -14.68 1.86
N ALA A 202 6.60 -14.75 1.62
CA ALA A 202 5.70 -13.62 1.68
C ALA A 202 4.38 -14.01 2.34
N ILE A 203 3.90 -13.16 3.22
CA ILE A 203 2.53 -13.18 3.75
C ILE A 203 1.83 -12.00 3.10
N CYS A 204 0.76 -12.25 2.37
CA CYS A 204 0.16 -11.22 1.53
C CYS A 204 -1.37 -11.24 1.58
N ASN A 205 -1.93 -10.07 1.34
CA ASN A 205 -3.34 -9.83 1.09
C ASN A 205 -3.45 -9.13 -0.27
N THR A 206 -3.11 -9.84 -1.36
CA THR A 206 -3.02 -9.23 -2.69
C THR A 206 -2.99 -10.27 -3.80
N LEU A 207 -3.47 -9.88 -4.96
CA LEU A 207 -3.41 -10.68 -6.19
C LEU A 207 -2.05 -10.67 -6.89
N SER A 208 -1.12 -9.79 -6.47
CA SER A 208 0.17 -9.63 -7.15
C SER A 208 1.25 -9.17 -6.16
N ILE A 209 2.41 -9.78 -6.21
CA ILE A 209 3.58 -9.40 -5.40
C ILE A 209 4.65 -8.87 -6.34
N GLY A 210 4.96 -7.57 -6.21
CA GLY A 210 6.07 -6.92 -6.89
C GLY A 210 6.04 -7.04 -8.42
N ARG A 211 4.89 -7.20 -9.05
CA ARG A 211 4.71 -7.46 -10.50
C ARG A 211 5.29 -8.78 -11.00
N MET A 212 5.90 -9.57 -10.13
CA MET A 212 6.59 -10.81 -10.51
C MET A 212 5.71 -12.03 -10.32
N ILE A 213 4.95 -12.04 -9.26
CA ILE A 213 4.12 -13.17 -8.88
C ILE A 213 2.67 -12.71 -8.92
N SER A 214 1.86 -13.41 -9.70
CA SER A 214 0.42 -13.21 -9.72
C SER A 214 -0.26 -14.41 -9.08
N LEU A 215 -1.09 -14.16 -8.09
CA LEU A 215 -1.88 -15.17 -7.42
C LEU A 215 -3.23 -15.28 -8.14
N PRO A 216 -3.75 -16.50 -8.37
CA PRO A 216 -5.06 -16.68 -8.98
C PRO A 216 -6.16 -16.09 -8.09
N THR A 217 -7.07 -15.33 -8.71
CA THR A 217 -8.17 -14.65 -8.01
C THR A 217 -9.08 -15.58 -7.21
N LYS A 218 -9.12 -16.86 -7.57
CA LYS A 218 -9.91 -17.88 -6.84
C LYS A 218 -9.35 -18.25 -5.47
N PHE A 219 -8.11 -17.85 -5.17
CA PHE A 219 -7.45 -18.19 -3.90
C PHE A 219 -7.26 -16.96 -3.00
N VAL A 220 -7.57 -15.75 -3.48
CA VAL A 220 -7.33 -14.52 -2.73
C VAL A 220 -8.64 -13.77 -2.54
N ALA A 221 -9.11 -13.69 -1.31
CA ALA A 221 -10.11 -12.72 -0.87
C ALA A 221 -9.42 -11.74 0.09
N MET A 222 -9.71 -10.46 -0.02
CA MET A 222 -8.96 -9.42 0.71
C MET A 222 -9.68 -8.93 1.98
N ASP A 223 -10.79 -9.57 2.31
CA ASP A 223 -11.74 -9.18 3.37
C ASP A 223 -12.32 -10.39 4.12
N ASP A 224 -11.62 -11.53 4.07
CA ASP A 224 -12.07 -12.79 4.69
C ASP A 224 -11.33 -13.16 5.99
N GLY A 225 -10.43 -12.29 6.44
CA GLY A 225 -9.62 -12.49 7.64
C GLY A 225 -8.45 -13.47 7.45
N VAL A 226 -8.16 -13.86 6.22
CA VAL A 226 -7.10 -14.83 5.88
C VAL A 226 -6.03 -14.16 5.02
N PHE A 227 -4.79 -14.62 5.18
CA PHE A 227 -3.65 -14.17 4.39
C PHE A 227 -3.04 -15.35 3.63
N GLU A 228 -2.66 -15.11 2.38
CA GLU A 228 -1.92 -16.09 1.60
C GLU A 228 -0.45 -16.11 2.04
N VAL A 229 0.09 -17.32 2.22
CA VAL A 229 1.51 -17.53 2.51
C VAL A 229 2.17 -18.17 1.30
N LEU A 230 3.11 -17.45 0.70
CA LEU A 230 3.94 -17.93 -0.39
C LEU A 230 5.33 -18.26 0.13
N LEU A 231 5.78 -19.50 -0.09
CA LEU A 231 7.11 -19.97 0.31
C LEU A 231 7.83 -20.54 -0.90
N ILE A 232 9.04 -20.06 -1.17
CA ILE A 232 9.92 -20.60 -2.21
C ILE A 232 11.08 -21.29 -1.51
N ARG A 233 11.13 -22.61 -1.62
CA ARG A 233 12.21 -23.42 -1.04
C ARG A 233 13.52 -23.23 -1.80
N MET A 234 14.62 -23.43 -1.11
CA MET A 234 15.92 -23.63 -1.76
C MET A 234 15.85 -24.95 -2.55
N PRO A 235 16.14 -24.96 -3.85
CA PRO A 235 16.23 -26.21 -4.60
C PRO A 235 17.39 -27.05 -4.10
N ASP A 236 17.19 -28.36 -4.03
CA ASP A 236 18.23 -29.30 -3.57
C ASP A 236 19.30 -29.51 -4.65
N THR A 237 18.94 -29.24 -5.91
CA THR A 237 19.86 -29.34 -7.07
C THR A 237 19.70 -28.14 -8.02
N ILE A 238 20.72 -27.89 -8.86
CA ILE A 238 20.71 -26.79 -9.86
C ILE A 238 19.67 -27.05 -10.99
N LEU A 239 19.11 -28.24 -11.06
CA LEU A 239 18.16 -28.64 -12.11
C LEU A 239 16.69 -28.61 -11.67
N GLU A 240 16.41 -28.33 -10.42
CA GLU A 240 15.09 -28.06 -9.87
C GLU A 240 14.80 -26.54 -9.86
#